data_2e93d0e0e275316c4da542af563f7731
#
_entry.id   2e93d0e0e275316c4da542af563f7731
#
_cell.length_a   1.000
_cell.length_b   1.000
_cell.length_c   1.000
_cell.angle_alpha   90.00
_cell.angle_beta   90.00
_cell.angle_gamma   90.00
#
_symmetry.space_group_name_H-M   'P 1'
#
loop_
_entity.id
_entity.type
_entity.pdbx_description
1 polymer ?
#
loop_
_entity_poly.entity_id
_entity_poly.type
_entity_poly.pdbx_seq_one_letter_code
_entity_poly.pdbx_strand_id
1 'polypeptide(L)'
;MVYANLEADFTDRYKPMTDTVEATVHQNIHQRQSIGHLVEPAPNAAQLERAFQAALTAPDHHRLKPTRFVVIPAERREAFGELLVQALADLGQTDAVQLERVKHHPFRAPLLVLALTKFQPHPKVPDFEQTLSTGAAVQNFLLSLQAQ
;
A
#
# COMPACT_ATOMS: atom_id res chain seq x y z
N MET A 1 -32.94 2.27 3.06
CA MET A 1 -31.52 2.59 3.14
C MET A 1 -31.12 2.45 4.60
N VAL A 2 -30.49 1.36 4.99
CA VAL A 2 -30.11 1.09 6.38
C VAL A 2 -28.65 1.45 6.54
N TYR A 3 -28.38 2.58 7.21
CA TYR A 3 -27.02 2.87 7.66
C TYR A 3 -26.77 2.01 8.89
N ALA A 4 -25.92 0.99 8.76
CA ALA A 4 -25.42 0.27 9.92
C ALA A 4 -24.52 1.23 10.72
N ASN A 5 -24.88 1.42 12.00
CA ASN A 5 -24.07 2.21 12.93
C ASN A 5 -22.79 1.41 13.19
N LEU A 6 -21.66 1.84 12.64
CA LEU A 6 -20.36 1.12 12.68
C LEU A 6 -19.71 1.12 14.07
N GLU A 7 -20.30 1.82 15.06
CA GLU A 7 -19.74 1.92 16.41
C GLU A 7 -20.29 0.90 17.42
N ALA A 8 -21.34 0.15 17.06
CA ALA A 8 -21.93 -0.83 17.95
C ALA A 8 -21.34 -2.22 17.71
N ASP A 9 -20.51 -2.65 18.62
CA ASP A 9 -20.28 -4.06 18.94
C ASP A 9 -19.53 -4.91 17.91
N PHE A 10 -18.33 -4.45 17.55
CA PHE A 10 -17.43 -5.22 16.67
C PHE A 10 -16.89 -6.50 17.34
N THR A 11 -16.87 -6.57 18.65
CA THR A 11 -16.25 -7.67 19.41
C THR A 11 -17.13 -8.89 19.60
N ASP A 12 -18.46 -8.75 19.62
CA ASP A 12 -19.40 -9.83 19.98
C ASP A 12 -19.95 -10.62 18.77
N ARG A 13 -19.71 -10.15 17.53
CA ARG A 13 -20.20 -10.80 16.31
C ARG A 13 -19.22 -11.78 15.66
N TYR A 14 -17.99 -11.83 16.10
CA TYR A 14 -17.02 -12.75 15.54
C TYR A 14 -16.94 -14.05 16.35
N LYS A 15 -17.85 -14.99 16.05
CA LYS A 15 -17.61 -16.40 16.39
C LYS A 15 -16.38 -16.88 15.62
N PRO A 16 -15.51 -17.70 16.23
CA PRO A 16 -14.39 -18.29 15.50
C PRO A 16 -14.93 -19.03 14.27
N MET A 17 -14.52 -18.56 13.08
CA MET A 17 -14.94 -19.11 11.81
C MET A 17 -14.21 -20.46 11.63
N THR A 18 -14.94 -21.47 11.19
CA THR A 18 -14.35 -22.78 10.78
C THR A 18 -13.43 -22.57 9.59
N ASP A 19 -12.44 -23.48 9.39
CA ASP A 19 -11.41 -23.44 8.33
C ASP A 19 -11.98 -23.51 6.91
N THR A 20 -12.78 -22.53 6.53
CA THR A 20 -13.32 -22.32 5.19
C THR A 20 -12.48 -21.26 4.46
N VAL A 21 -12.57 -21.23 3.13
CA VAL A 21 -11.96 -20.17 2.31
C VAL A 21 -12.43 -18.78 2.77
N GLU A 22 -13.69 -18.66 3.14
CA GLU A 22 -14.28 -17.43 3.71
C GLU A 22 -13.56 -17.02 5.01
N ALA A 23 -13.38 -17.95 5.95
CA ALA A 23 -12.66 -17.72 7.19
C ALA A 23 -11.23 -17.22 6.91
N THR A 24 -10.53 -17.84 5.96
CA THR A 24 -9.16 -17.47 5.59
C THR A 24 -9.09 -16.04 5.01
N VAL A 25 -10.04 -15.67 4.15
CA VAL A 25 -10.09 -14.32 3.55
C VAL A 25 -10.35 -13.27 4.63
N HIS A 26 -11.34 -13.47 5.49
CA HIS A 26 -11.64 -12.56 6.59
C HIS A 26 -10.49 -12.44 7.57
N GLN A 27 -9.88 -13.55 7.94
CA GLN A 27 -8.72 -13.56 8.82
C GLN A 27 -7.56 -12.74 8.24
N ASN A 28 -7.24 -12.92 6.96
CA ASN A 28 -6.19 -12.17 6.28
C ASN A 28 -6.47 -10.65 6.30
N ILE A 29 -7.71 -10.25 6.04
CA ILE A 29 -8.13 -8.84 6.08
C ILE A 29 -7.97 -8.27 7.50
N HIS A 30 -8.44 -8.99 8.52
CA HIS A 30 -8.40 -8.52 9.91
C HIS A 30 -7.01 -8.51 10.53
N GLN A 31 -6.14 -9.43 10.15
CA GLN A 31 -4.79 -9.52 10.68
C GLN A 31 -3.81 -8.55 10.03
N ARG A 32 -4.13 -8.05 8.82
CA ARG A 32 -3.27 -7.08 8.16
C ARG A 32 -3.20 -5.79 8.98
N GLN A 33 -2.02 -5.41 9.39
CA GLN A 33 -1.75 -4.14 10.09
C GLN A 33 -0.51 -3.46 9.51
N SER A 34 -0.41 -2.15 9.71
CA SER A 34 0.76 -1.38 9.32
C SER A 34 1.83 -1.45 10.41
N ILE A 35 3.01 -1.93 10.05
CA ILE A 35 4.17 -2.04 10.94
C ILE A 35 5.21 -1.01 10.52
N GLY A 36 5.64 -0.18 11.46
CA GLY A 36 6.50 0.95 11.18
C GLY A 36 7.96 0.60 10.90
N HIS A 37 8.42 -0.59 11.29
CA HIS A 37 9.78 -1.09 11.08
C HIS A 37 9.72 -2.57 10.76
N LEU A 38 10.24 -2.95 9.61
CA LEU A 38 10.26 -4.32 9.12
C LEU A 38 11.70 -4.83 9.04
N VAL A 39 11.89 -6.12 9.24
CA VAL A 39 13.19 -6.78 9.22
C VAL A 39 13.26 -7.85 8.12
N GLU A 40 14.47 -8.29 7.80
CA GLU A 40 14.67 -9.43 6.90
C GLU A 40 13.94 -10.70 7.41
N PRO A 41 13.48 -11.58 6.50
CA PRO A 41 13.72 -11.54 5.06
C PRO A 41 12.76 -10.62 4.30
N ALA A 42 13.24 -10.00 3.23
CA ALA A 42 12.39 -9.35 2.24
C ALA A 42 11.57 -10.40 1.46
N PRO A 43 10.41 -10.03 0.90
CA PRO A 43 9.70 -10.88 -0.06
C PRO A 43 10.61 -11.23 -1.25
N ASN A 44 10.63 -12.51 -1.62
CA ASN A 44 11.36 -12.94 -2.81
C ASN A 44 10.61 -12.57 -4.11
N ALA A 45 11.28 -12.75 -5.26
CA ALA A 45 10.72 -12.37 -6.56
C ALA A 45 9.37 -13.03 -6.87
N ALA A 46 9.17 -14.30 -6.50
CA ALA A 46 7.91 -14.99 -6.73
C ALA A 46 6.78 -14.48 -5.82
N GLN A 47 7.08 -14.08 -4.59
CA GLN A 47 6.13 -13.47 -3.67
C GLN A 47 5.72 -12.08 -4.17
N LEU A 48 6.68 -11.27 -4.62
CA LEU A 48 6.40 -9.97 -5.20
C LEU A 48 5.56 -10.07 -6.47
N GLU A 49 5.88 -11.00 -7.36
CA GLU A 49 5.11 -11.22 -8.58
C GLU A 49 3.64 -11.55 -8.25
N ARG A 50 3.37 -12.46 -7.31
CA ARG A 50 1.99 -12.75 -6.86
C ARG A 50 1.29 -11.52 -6.30
N ALA A 51 2.00 -10.70 -5.54
CA ALA A 51 1.44 -9.47 -4.97
C ALA A 51 1.11 -8.43 -6.06
N PHE A 52 1.96 -8.27 -7.08
CA PHE A 52 1.68 -7.42 -8.24
C PHE A 52 0.51 -7.95 -9.06
N GLN A 53 0.43 -9.27 -9.29
CA GLN A 53 -0.73 -9.87 -9.98
C GLN A 53 -2.04 -9.63 -9.22
N ALA A 54 -2.02 -9.76 -7.89
CA ALA A 54 -3.18 -9.42 -7.06
C ALA A 54 -3.57 -7.93 -7.19
N ALA A 55 -2.58 -7.03 -7.21
CA ALA A 55 -2.83 -5.60 -7.41
C ALA A 55 -3.52 -5.29 -8.75
N LEU A 56 -3.19 -6.02 -9.81
CA LEU A 56 -3.79 -5.84 -11.14
C LEU A 56 -5.28 -6.20 -11.21
N THR A 57 -5.81 -6.90 -10.20
CA THR A 57 -7.25 -7.24 -10.12
C THR A 57 -8.11 -6.12 -9.53
N ALA A 58 -7.49 -5.01 -9.09
CA ALA A 58 -8.22 -3.88 -8.54
C ALA A 58 -9.25 -3.31 -9.52
N PRO A 59 -10.42 -2.84 -9.04
CA PRO A 59 -11.39 -2.18 -9.89
C PRO A 59 -10.78 -0.96 -10.59
N ASP A 60 -10.96 -0.88 -11.91
CA ASP A 60 -10.39 0.17 -12.74
C ASP A 60 -11.42 0.57 -13.81
N HIS A 61 -12.06 1.72 -13.59
CA HIS A 61 -13.08 2.24 -14.49
C HIS A 61 -12.46 2.58 -15.86
N HIS A 62 -13.03 2.02 -16.91
CA HIS A 62 -12.52 2.07 -18.29
C HIS A 62 -11.13 1.44 -18.50
N ARG A 63 -10.59 0.69 -17.55
CA ARG A 63 -9.29 0.00 -17.67
C ARG A 63 -8.14 0.95 -18.03
N LEU A 64 -8.10 2.12 -17.39
CA LEU A 64 -7.08 3.15 -17.62
C LEU A 64 -5.71 2.76 -17.09
N LYS A 65 -5.64 1.74 -16.20
CA LYS A 65 -4.43 1.23 -15.59
C LYS A 65 -3.59 2.36 -14.96
N PRO A 66 -4.16 3.13 -14.02
CA PRO A 66 -3.47 4.28 -13.46
C PRO A 66 -2.32 3.90 -12.53
N THR A 67 -2.39 2.72 -11.91
CA THR A 67 -1.43 2.29 -10.90
C THR A 67 -0.07 1.95 -11.51
N ARG A 68 0.99 2.43 -10.85
CA ARG A 68 2.38 2.05 -11.13
C ARG A 68 3.06 1.69 -9.82
N PHE A 69 3.79 0.59 -9.82
CA PHE A 69 4.67 0.21 -8.72
C PHE A 69 6.13 0.38 -9.16
N VAL A 70 6.93 0.97 -8.28
CA VAL A 70 8.37 1.15 -8.50
C VAL A 70 9.10 0.54 -7.31
N VAL A 71 9.88 -0.48 -7.55
CA VAL A 71 10.76 -1.06 -6.53
C VAL A 71 12.03 -0.22 -6.44
N ILE A 72 12.37 0.25 -5.24
CA ILE A 72 13.61 0.97 -4.98
C ILE A 72 14.65 -0.04 -4.50
N PRO A 73 15.65 -0.36 -5.31
CA PRO A 73 16.67 -1.33 -4.95
C PRO A 73 17.56 -0.78 -3.82
N ALA A 74 18.23 -1.67 -3.10
CA ALA A 74 18.98 -1.31 -1.90
C ALA A 74 20.03 -0.22 -2.14
N GLU A 75 20.74 -0.31 -3.27
CA GLU A 75 21.79 0.64 -3.69
C GLU A 75 21.26 2.03 -4.08
N ARG A 76 19.94 2.19 -4.22
CA ARG A 76 19.30 3.47 -4.54
C ARG A 76 18.60 4.13 -3.35
N ARG A 77 18.56 3.48 -2.19
CA ARG A 77 17.81 3.97 -1.03
C ARG A 77 18.39 5.25 -0.44
N GLU A 78 19.71 5.37 -0.42
CA GLU A 78 20.37 6.59 0.05
C GLU A 78 19.99 7.78 -0.82
N ALA A 79 20.18 7.66 -2.14
CA ALA A 79 19.80 8.70 -3.10
C ALA A 79 18.30 9.01 -3.05
N PHE A 80 17.45 8.00 -2.78
CA PHE A 80 16.02 8.22 -2.61
C PHE A 80 15.71 8.98 -1.31
N GLY A 81 16.42 8.70 -0.22
CA GLY A 81 16.31 9.48 1.03
C GLY A 81 16.69 10.95 0.83
N GLU A 82 17.76 11.22 0.09
CA GLU A 82 18.17 12.59 -0.26
C GLU A 82 17.14 13.30 -1.14
N LEU A 83 16.54 12.60 -2.10
CA LEU A 83 15.44 13.13 -2.92
C LEU A 83 14.23 13.52 -2.06
N LEU A 84 13.87 12.71 -1.07
CA LEU A 84 12.77 13.05 -0.15
C LEU A 84 13.08 14.30 0.69
N VAL A 85 14.31 14.45 1.17
CA VAL A 85 14.77 15.64 1.89
C VAL A 85 14.65 16.88 0.99
N GLN A 86 15.17 16.79 -0.24
CA GLN A 86 15.09 17.89 -1.20
C GLN A 86 13.64 18.30 -1.48
N ALA A 87 12.77 17.31 -1.75
CA ALA A 87 11.36 17.57 -2.02
C ALA A 87 10.65 18.27 -0.85
N LEU A 88 10.96 17.89 0.39
CA LEU A 88 10.41 18.57 1.57
C LEU A 88 10.96 19.98 1.76
N ALA A 89 12.27 20.18 1.51
CA ALA A 89 12.87 21.50 1.56
C ALA A 89 12.25 22.44 0.52
N ASP A 90 12.00 21.96 -0.70
CA ASP A 90 11.33 22.71 -1.76
C ASP A 90 9.89 23.10 -1.39
N LEU A 91 9.23 22.30 -0.53
CA LEU A 91 7.92 22.59 0.06
C LEU A 91 7.99 23.51 1.30
N GLY A 92 9.18 24.02 1.65
CA GLY A 92 9.39 24.96 2.75
C GLY A 92 9.63 24.31 4.11
N GLN A 93 9.86 22.99 4.17
CA GLN A 93 10.26 22.34 5.43
C GLN A 93 11.70 22.68 5.78
N THR A 94 11.90 23.31 6.96
CA THR A 94 13.22 23.75 7.45
C THR A 94 13.65 23.08 8.75
N ASP A 95 12.79 22.26 9.36
CA ASP A 95 13.11 21.53 10.58
C ASP A 95 14.14 20.42 10.28
N ALA A 96 15.38 20.64 10.75
CA ALA A 96 16.49 19.73 10.52
C ALA A 96 16.23 18.31 11.09
N VAL A 97 15.52 18.20 12.20
CA VAL A 97 15.19 16.91 12.82
C VAL A 97 14.21 16.12 11.92
N GLN A 98 13.22 16.79 11.36
CA GLN A 98 12.29 16.19 10.42
C GLN A 98 12.97 15.79 9.10
N LEU A 99 13.82 16.62 8.55
CA LEU A 99 14.57 16.33 7.33
C LEU A 99 15.47 15.11 7.51
N GLU A 100 16.21 15.05 8.62
CA GLU A 100 17.07 13.89 8.95
C GLU A 100 16.25 12.61 9.13
N ARG A 101 15.10 12.70 9.82
CA ARG A 101 14.18 11.55 9.97
C ARG A 101 13.70 11.02 8.63
N VAL A 102 13.33 11.91 7.70
CA VAL A 102 12.82 11.53 6.37
C VAL A 102 13.91 10.91 5.52
N LYS A 103 15.15 11.39 5.61
CA LYS A 103 16.31 10.79 4.94
C LYS A 103 16.43 9.29 5.25
N HIS A 104 16.08 8.88 6.46
CA HIS A 104 16.18 7.50 6.92
C HIS A 104 14.91 6.64 6.66
N HIS A 105 13.81 7.20 6.18
CA HIS A 105 12.60 6.44 5.87
C HIS A 105 12.83 5.24 4.93
N PRO A 106 13.67 5.32 3.88
CA PRO A 106 13.90 4.20 2.97
C PRO A 106 14.56 2.97 3.62
N PHE A 107 15.09 3.12 4.84
CA PHE A 107 15.79 2.03 5.56
C PHE A 107 14.94 1.34 6.62
N ARG A 108 13.64 1.69 6.73
CA ARG A 108 12.72 1.12 7.73
C ARG A 108 12.19 -0.26 7.36
N ALA A 109 12.51 -0.74 6.18
CA ALA A 109 12.11 -2.06 5.69
C ALA A 109 13.18 -2.64 4.77
N PRO A 110 13.30 -3.96 4.65
CA PRO A 110 14.26 -4.60 3.75
C PRO A 110 13.92 -4.42 2.27
N LEU A 111 12.67 -4.09 1.95
CA LEU A 111 12.19 -3.76 0.59
C LEU A 111 11.37 -2.49 0.62
N LEU A 112 11.57 -1.63 -0.37
CA LEU A 112 10.78 -0.41 -0.56
C LEU A 112 10.09 -0.44 -1.93
N VAL A 113 8.78 -0.31 -1.93
CA VAL A 113 7.96 -0.23 -3.13
C VAL A 113 7.13 1.05 -3.09
N LEU A 114 7.24 1.88 -4.10
CA LEU A 114 6.39 3.06 -4.29
C LEU A 114 5.15 2.68 -5.09
N ALA A 115 4.00 3.14 -4.66
CA ALA A 115 2.77 3.10 -5.43
C ALA A 115 2.45 4.51 -5.93
N LEU A 116 2.30 4.65 -7.24
CA LEU A 116 2.06 5.93 -7.90
C LEU A 116 0.77 5.86 -8.72
N THR A 117 0.01 6.96 -8.75
CA THR A 117 -1.09 7.13 -9.67
C THR A 117 -0.62 7.94 -10.89
N LYS A 118 -0.57 7.30 -12.06
CA LYS A 118 -0.35 7.99 -13.32
C LYS A 118 -1.70 8.34 -13.93
N PHE A 119 -2.13 9.57 -13.74
CA PHE A 119 -3.39 10.05 -14.28
C PHE A 119 -3.44 10.00 -15.81
N GLN A 120 -4.57 9.53 -16.31
CA GLN A 120 -4.91 9.47 -17.73
C GLN A 120 -6.08 10.43 -17.97
N PRO A 121 -5.94 11.45 -18.81
CA PRO A 121 -7.08 12.30 -19.17
C PRO A 121 -8.21 11.47 -19.77
N HIS A 122 -9.40 11.52 -19.16
CA HIS A 122 -10.55 10.77 -19.63
C HIS A 122 -11.87 11.52 -19.31
N PRO A 123 -12.79 11.70 -20.28
CA PRO A 123 -13.99 12.54 -20.08
C PRO A 123 -14.99 11.98 -19.06
N LYS A 124 -14.94 10.67 -18.77
CA LYS A 124 -15.87 9.99 -17.85
C LYS A 124 -15.21 9.49 -16.56
N VAL A 125 -13.89 9.58 -16.44
CA VAL A 125 -13.15 9.05 -15.28
C VAL A 125 -12.27 10.16 -14.71
N PRO A 126 -12.73 10.86 -13.68
CA PRO A 126 -11.94 11.90 -13.05
C PRO A 126 -10.73 11.33 -12.30
N ASP A 127 -9.75 12.17 -12.02
CA ASP A 127 -8.51 11.80 -11.30
C ASP A 127 -8.79 11.15 -9.95
N PHE A 128 -9.85 11.58 -9.27
CA PHE A 128 -10.29 10.99 -8.01
C PHE A 128 -10.59 9.50 -8.12
N GLU A 129 -11.34 9.05 -9.14
CA GLU A 129 -11.63 7.62 -9.34
C GLU A 129 -10.35 6.83 -9.65
N GLN A 130 -9.41 7.41 -10.40
CA GLN A 130 -8.13 6.81 -10.69
C GLN A 130 -7.28 6.65 -9.41
N THR A 131 -7.37 7.63 -8.50
CA THR A 131 -6.72 7.53 -7.17
C THR A 131 -7.33 6.41 -6.33
N LEU A 132 -8.66 6.27 -6.32
CA LEU A 132 -9.34 5.16 -5.64
C LEU A 132 -8.94 3.80 -6.21
N SER A 133 -8.81 3.68 -7.53
CA SER A 133 -8.32 2.48 -8.20
C SER A 133 -6.90 2.12 -7.74
N THR A 134 -6.01 3.11 -7.63
CA THR A 134 -4.66 2.89 -7.08
C THR A 134 -4.71 2.47 -5.62
N GLY A 135 -5.57 3.07 -4.79
CA GLY A 135 -5.77 2.66 -3.39
C GLY A 135 -6.22 1.20 -3.26
N ALA A 136 -7.17 0.77 -4.12
CA ALA A 136 -7.62 -0.62 -4.17
C ALA A 136 -6.49 -1.58 -4.61
N ALA A 137 -5.67 -1.19 -5.59
CA ALA A 137 -4.51 -1.97 -6.02
C ALA A 137 -3.47 -2.13 -4.90
N VAL A 138 -3.19 -1.06 -4.15
CA VAL A 138 -2.30 -1.12 -2.97
C VAL A 138 -2.86 -2.05 -1.90
N GLN A 139 -4.16 -2.00 -1.62
CA GLN A 139 -4.77 -2.90 -0.65
C GLN A 139 -4.65 -4.37 -1.07
N ASN A 140 -4.92 -4.70 -2.35
CA ASN A 140 -4.75 -6.06 -2.86
C ASN A 140 -3.29 -6.53 -2.77
N PHE A 141 -2.33 -5.65 -3.09
CA PHE A 141 -0.90 -5.91 -2.93
C PHE A 141 -0.54 -6.28 -1.49
N LEU A 142 -1.00 -5.46 -0.52
CA LEU A 142 -0.71 -5.68 0.90
C LEU A 142 -1.35 -6.97 1.43
N LEU A 143 -2.60 -7.26 1.07
CA LEU A 143 -3.28 -8.50 1.46
C LEU A 143 -2.60 -9.74 0.87
N SER A 144 -2.12 -9.64 -0.37
CA SER A 144 -1.37 -10.74 -1.00
C SER A 144 -0.03 -11.00 -0.32
N LEU A 145 0.69 -9.97 0.11
CA LEU A 145 1.91 -10.15 0.92
C LEU A 145 1.62 -10.70 2.31
N GLN A 146 0.54 -10.25 2.96
CA GLN A 146 0.13 -10.76 4.27
C GLN A 146 -0.21 -12.26 4.24
N ALA A 147 -0.76 -12.75 3.13
CA ALA A 147 -1.17 -14.16 2.97
C ALA A 147 0.02 -15.10 2.70
N GLN A 148 1.22 -14.61 2.50
CA GLN A 148 2.43 -15.36 2.13
C GLN A 148 3.41 -15.50 3.27
#